data_f9df0b162b55c6634de060dc448e8461
#
_entry.id   f9df0b162b55c6634de060dc448e8461
#
_cell.length_a   1.000
_cell.length_b   1.000
_cell.length_c   1.000
_cell.angle_alpha   90.00
_cell.angle_beta   90.00
_cell.angle_gamma   90.00
#
_symmetry.space_group_name_H-M   'P 1'
#
loop_
_entity.id
_entity.type
_entity.pdbx_description
1 polymer ?
#
loop_
_entity_poly.entity_id
_entity_poly.type
_entity_poly.pdbx_seq_one_letter_code
_entity_poly.pdbx_strand_id
1 'polypeptide(L)'
;MRTHIIGCLETADVTEDPAVKQQLLTFVTVGAGFSGVETVAEVRELVRRALKYYTNIKPEEVRFYLIEYANRILPTFPADLAEYATRRLQIHGIEVLTGVGTKSATGTGVELTDGRLIPTSTIVATIGNGPHPLVATLGLDMKWGRIKTDRCMRVPGQNGVWALGDAALIPLADDPDDDPMLYATQTAQFAVREGRQLAANILAKLDGKELKPFAYTSKGSLASLGMSKAVADVYGIKLSGTLAWLLWRGFYLSFLPGFQPKLRVGLNWLVNSVMPPNIVQIQSTPPGTRYIHYREGDRVFEPGMIIDGFYTVVKGSFKLTIDNPETQEHFEKLFGPGDHFGERVLLRSSLRTGLVVALEDSIVLFIAQKDFTRLARAFPILDSYFKEYIERTFGGHDKAFAPGSTNQKPELETLP
;
A
#
# COMPACT_ATOMS: atom_id res chain seq x y z
N MET A 1 0.75 -2.94 6.48
CA MET A 1 0.14 -1.60 6.74
C MET A 1 0.13 -1.24 8.22
N ARG A 2 -0.60 -1.91 9.13
CA ARG A 2 -0.67 -1.56 10.57
C ARG A 2 0.71 -1.38 11.22
N THR A 3 1.63 -2.35 11.05
CA THR A 3 3.01 -2.30 11.59
C THR A 3 3.79 -1.09 11.08
N HIS A 4 3.63 -0.76 9.79
CA HIS A 4 4.25 0.41 9.17
C HIS A 4 3.72 1.71 9.79
N ILE A 5 2.40 1.86 9.92
CA ILE A 5 1.78 3.06 10.51
C ILE A 5 2.25 3.26 11.96
N ILE A 6 2.27 2.19 12.76
CA ILE A 6 2.76 2.27 14.15
C ILE A 6 4.25 2.64 14.17
N GLY A 7 5.07 2.05 13.29
CA GLY A 7 6.49 2.41 13.15
C GLY A 7 6.70 3.88 12.76
N CYS A 8 5.86 4.44 11.89
CA CYS A 8 5.90 5.87 11.57
C CYS A 8 5.59 6.73 12.81
N LEU A 9 4.60 6.36 13.62
CA LEU A 9 4.28 7.07 14.86
C LEU A 9 5.42 6.96 15.88
N GLU A 10 5.98 5.75 16.09
CA GLU A 10 7.12 5.52 16.99
C GLU A 10 8.33 6.39 16.60
N THR A 11 8.64 6.44 15.29
CA THR A 11 9.75 7.26 14.80
C THR A 11 9.46 8.75 14.91
N ALA A 12 8.23 9.18 14.59
CA ALA A 12 7.83 10.58 14.67
C ALA A 12 7.84 11.11 16.12
N ASP A 13 7.54 10.25 17.11
CA ASP A 13 7.51 10.62 18.52
C ASP A 13 8.92 11.00 19.06
N VAL A 14 9.97 10.43 18.47
CA VAL A 14 11.38 10.66 18.89
C VAL A 14 12.18 11.50 17.90
N THR A 15 11.57 11.95 16.80
CA THR A 15 12.23 12.72 15.75
C THR A 15 12.17 14.22 16.08
N GLU A 16 13.32 14.89 16.08
CA GLU A 16 13.43 16.33 16.31
C GLU A 16 13.31 17.16 15.02
N ASP A 17 13.58 16.54 13.84
CA ASP A 17 13.47 17.21 12.54
C ASP A 17 11.98 17.38 12.14
N PRO A 18 11.49 18.63 12.03
CA PRO A 18 10.08 18.90 11.73
C PRO A 18 9.65 18.39 10.35
N ALA A 19 10.54 18.39 9.34
CA ALA A 19 10.24 17.95 7.99
C ALA A 19 10.06 16.40 7.95
N VAL A 20 10.97 15.68 8.59
CA VAL A 20 10.88 14.22 8.74
C VAL A 20 9.64 13.84 9.56
N LYS A 21 9.38 14.54 10.66
CA LYS A 21 8.20 14.33 11.50
C LYS A 21 6.92 14.51 10.70
N GLN A 22 6.81 15.60 9.92
CA GLN A 22 5.65 15.87 9.08
C GLN A 22 5.45 14.78 8.02
N GLN A 23 6.52 14.32 7.37
CA GLN A 23 6.48 13.26 6.38
C GLN A 23 5.98 11.93 6.99
N LEU A 24 6.44 11.58 8.19
CA LEU A 24 6.02 10.38 8.92
C LEU A 24 4.55 10.43 9.38
N LEU A 25 4.05 11.63 9.72
CA LEU A 25 2.69 11.87 10.19
C LEU A 25 1.69 12.17 9.08
N THR A 26 2.12 12.11 7.82
CA THR A 26 1.24 12.28 6.65
C THR A 26 0.91 10.91 6.04
N PHE A 27 -0.38 10.62 5.91
CA PHE A 27 -0.90 9.36 5.38
C PHE A 27 -1.71 9.63 4.11
N VAL A 28 -1.30 9.07 2.98
CA VAL A 28 -1.91 9.30 1.67
C VAL A 28 -2.56 8.02 1.16
N THR A 29 -3.83 8.11 0.78
CA THR A 29 -4.55 7.05 0.08
C THR A 29 -4.89 7.54 -1.33
N VAL A 30 -4.51 6.79 -2.35
CA VAL A 30 -4.76 7.11 -3.77
C VAL A 30 -5.84 6.18 -4.32
N GLY A 31 -6.88 6.76 -4.90
CA GLY A 31 -8.10 6.08 -5.34
C GLY A 31 -9.19 6.13 -4.26
N ALA A 32 -10.33 6.75 -4.56
CA ALA A 32 -11.44 6.91 -3.63
C ALA A 32 -12.67 6.06 -4.01
N GLY A 33 -12.44 4.85 -4.53
CA GLY A 33 -13.43 3.79 -4.57
C GLY A 33 -13.72 3.22 -3.17
N PHE A 34 -14.42 2.09 -3.08
CA PHE A 34 -14.74 1.43 -1.80
C PHE A 34 -13.50 1.22 -0.93
N SER A 35 -12.48 0.57 -1.48
CA SER A 35 -11.26 0.22 -0.73
C SER A 35 -10.53 1.45 -0.21
N GLY A 36 -10.46 2.52 -1.00
CA GLY A 36 -9.75 3.76 -0.58
C GLY A 36 -10.48 4.49 0.54
N VAL A 37 -11.79 4.65 0.41
CA VAL A 37 -12.62 5.28 1.43
C VAL A 37 -12.57 4.50 2.75
N GLU A 38 -12.72 3.18 2.71
CA GLU A 38 -12.64 2.34 3.91
C GLU A 38 -11.24 2.35 4.51
N THR A 39 -10.20 2.28 3.67
CA THR A 39 -8.80 2.28 4.13
C THR A 39 -8.43 3.58 4.83
N VAL A 40 -8.68 4.75 4.22
CA VAL A 40 -8.32 6.03 4.85
C VAL A 40 -9.06 6.24 6.16
N ALA A 41 -10.32 5.83 6.23
CA ALA A 41 -11.12 5.92 7.45
C ALA A 41 -10.58 5.04 8.58
N GLU A 42 -10.19 3.79 8.27
CA GLU A 42 -9.61 2.86 9.25
C GLU A 42 -8.18 3.25 9.65
N VAL A 43 -7.36 3.74 8.73
CA VAL A 43 -6.02 4.29 9.03
C VAL A 43 -6.14 5.47 10.00
N ARG A 44 -7.03 6.39 9.72
CA ARG A 44 -7.31 7.55 10.59
C ARG A 44 -7.76 7.10 11.99
N GLU A 45 -8.65 6.12 12.06
CA GLU A 45 -9.14 5.62 13.34
C GLU A 45 -8.05 4.90 14.15
N LEU A 46 -7.18 4.11 13.46
CA LEU A 46 -6.02 3.47 14.06
C LEU A 46 -5.07 4.52 14.65
N VAL A 47 -4.70 5.53 13.87
CA VAL A 47 -3.79 6.59 14.31
C VAL A 47 -4.39 7.36 15.49
N ARG A 48 -5.65 7.80 15.40
CA ARG A 48 -6.33 8.52 16.47
C ARG A 48 -6.32 7.75 17.80
N ARG A 49 -6.51 6.43 17.74
CA ARG A 49 -6.46 5.58 18.95
C ARG A 49 -5.05 5.38 19.46
N ALA A 50 -4.05 5.38 18.55
CA ALA A 50 -2.66 5.20 18.90
C ALA A 50 -2.04 6.45 19.54
N LEU A 51 -2.46 7.66 19.12
CA LEU A 51 -1.88 8.95 19.57
C LEU A 51 -1.85 9.11 21.08
N LYS A 52 -2.76 8.51 21.84
CA LYS A 52 -2.74 8.58 23.30
C LYS A 52 -1.49 7.96 23.96
N TYR A 53 -0.72 7.18 23.20
CA TYR A 53 0.52 6.55 23.67
C TYR A 53 1.78 7.31 23.22
N TYR A 54 1.65 8.34 22.36
CA TYR A 54 2.74 9.12 21.79
C TYR A 54 2.61 10.57 22.24
N THR A 55 3.35 10.92 23.30
CA THR A 55 3.19 12.19 24.01
C THR A 55 3.77 13.39 23.28
N ASN A 56 4.72 13.16 22.37
CA ASN A 56 5.37 14.20 21.60
C ASN A 56 4.69 14.49 20.24
N ILE A 57 3.59 13.79 19.94
CA ILE A 57 2.80 14.00 18.72
C ILE A 57 1.49 14.69 19.06
N LYS A 58 1.28 15.89 18.52
CA LYS A 58 0.01 16.58 18.64
C LYS A 58 -0.96 16.10 17.56
N PRO A 59 -2.27 15.93 17.87
CA PRO A 59 -3.26 15.49 16.88
C PRO A 59 -3.30 16.36 15.61
N GLU A 60 -2.99 17.65 15.73
CA GLU A 60 -3.01 18.63 14.65
C GLU A 60 -1.81 18.48 13.68
N GLU A 61 -0.77 17.76 14.08
CA GLU A 61 0.39 17.46 13.22
C GLU A 61 0.10 16.33 12.23
N VAL A 62 -0.94 15.52 12.49
CA VAL A 62 -1.26 14.36 11.63
C VAL A 62 -2.15 14.78 10.47
N ARG A 63 -1.78 14.33 9.27
CA ARG A 63 -2.48 14.65 8.01
C ARG A 63 -2.96 13.36 7.33
N PHE A 64 -4.19 13.41 6.80
CA PHE A 64 -4.77 12.32 6.02
C PHE A 64 -5.27 12.87 4.69
N TYR A 65 -4.83 12.26 3.59
CA TYR A 65 -5.24 12.62 2.23
C TYR A 65 -5.93 11.45 1.56
N LEU A 66 -7.04 11.73 0.87
CA LEU A 66 -7.70 10.82 -0.04
C LEU A 66 -7.73 11.48 -1.41
N ILE A 67 -7.00 10.91 -2.38
CA ILE A 67 -6.80 11.48 -3.70
C ILE A 67 -7.63 10.67 -4.71
N GLU A 68 -8.40 11.36 -5.55
CA GLU A 68 -9.25 10.74 -6.56
C GLU A 68 -9.17 11.51 -7.88
N TYR A 69 -8.88 10.80 -8.97
CA TYR A 69 -8.84 11.37 -10.31
C TYR A 69 -10.22 11.83 -10.79
N ALA A 70 -11.27 11.08 -10.46
CA ALA A 70 -12.64 11.47 -10.78
C ALA A 70 -13.10 12.69 -9.97
N ASN A 71 -14.14 13.37 -10.46
CA ASN A 71 -14.69 14.55 -9.80
C ASN A 71 -15.42 14.27 -8.47
N ARG A 72 -15.56 13.00 -8.10
CA ARG A 72 -16.19 12.58 -6.83
C ARG A 72 -15.66 11.24 -6.35
N ILE A 73 -15.71 11.01 -5.04
CA ILE A 73 -15.44 9.71 -4.43
C ILE A 73 -16.62 8.74 -4.67
N LEU A 74 -16.41 7.45 -4.49
CA LEU A 74 -17.43 6.39 -4.60
C LEU A 74 -18.26 6.53 -5.89
N PRO A 75 -17.66 6.50 -7.08
CA PRO A 75 -18.31 6.84 -8.34
C PRO A 75 -19.53 5.96 -8.66
N THR A 76 -19.58 4.75 -8.12
CA THR A 76 -20.68 3.77 -8.30
C THR A 76 -21.88 4.03 -7.39
N PHE A 77 -21.75 4.91 -6.38
CA PHE A 77 -22.89 5.30 -5.54
C PHE A 77 -23.68 6.49 -6.14
N PRO A 78 -24.95 6.63 -5.75
CA PRO A 78 -25.72 7.86 -6.00
C PRO A 78 -24.97 9.10 -5.48
N ALA A 79 -25.12 10.22 -6.19
CA ALA A 79 -24.35 11.44 -5.90
C ALA A 79 -24.56 11.98 -4.47
N ASP A 80 -25.77 11.91 -3.97
CA ASP A 80 -26.15 12.35 -2.62
C ASP A 80 -25.44 11.52 -1.51
N LEU A 81 -25.30 10.20 -1.71
CA LEU A 81 -24.55 9.35 -0.78
C LEU A 81 -23.04 9.57 -0.86
N ALA A 82 -22.50 9.80 -2.06
CA ALA A 82 -21.10 10.14 -2.25
C ALA A 82 -20.75 11.50 -1.60
N GLU A 83 -21.63 12.49 -1.73
CA GLU A 83 -21.48 13.79 -1.09
C GLU A 83 -21.55 13.67 0.46
N TYR A 84 -22.50 12.89 0.97
CA TYR A 84 -22.56 12.60 2.40
C TYR A 84 -21.25 11.97 2.89
N ALA A 85 -20.71 10.98 2.16
CA ALA A 85 -19.46 10.32 2.50
C ALA A 85 -18.29 11.32 2.50
N THR A 86 -18.19 12.18 1.48
CA THR A 86 -17.17 13.23 1.40
C THR A 86 -17.22 14.16 2.62
N ARG A 87 -18.39 14.68 2.93
CA ARG A 87 -18.58 15.57 4.10
C ARG A 87 -18.21 14.86 5.41
N ARG A 88 -18.54 13.57 5.56
CA ARG A 88 -18.19 12.82 6.77
C ARG A 88 -16.69 12.62 6.91
N LEU A 89 -15.98 12.29 5.84
CA LEU A 89 -14.52 12.16 5.85
C LEU A 89 -13.85 13.50 6.20
N GLN A 90 -14.30 14.59 5.60
CA GLN A 90 -13.78 15.95 5.86
C GLN A 90 -14.00 16.41 7.31
N ILE A 91 -15.18 16.18 7.89
CA ILE A 91 -15.47 16.45 9.32
C ILE A 91 -14.50 15.68 10.22
N HIS A 92 -14.01 14.53 9.78
CA HIS A 92 -13.05 13.72 10.52
C HIS A 92 -11.58 14.06 10.22
N GLY A 93 -11.32 15.17 9.54
CA GLY A 93 -9.96 15.67 9.28
C GLY A 93 -9.25 14.93 8.14
N ILE A 94 -9.98 14.28 7.25
CA ILE A 94 -9.43 13.70 6.02
C ILE A 94 -9.62 14.71 4.90
N GLU A 95 -8.53 15.15 4.30
CA GLU A 95 -8.54 16.03 3.13
C GLU A 95 -8.84 15.20 1.87
N VAL A 96 -10.00 15.48 1.26
CA VAL A 96 -10.48 14.76 0.07
C VAL A 96 -10.19 15.63 -1.16
N LEU A 97 -9.29 15.15 -2.01
CA LEU A 97 -8.85 15.81 -3.24
C LEU A 97 -9.43 15.06 -4.43
N THR A 98 -10.42 15.67 -5.10
CA THR A 98 -11.08 15.10 -6.30
C THR A 98 -10.71 15.89 -7.54
N GLY A 99 -10.82 15.27 -8.73
CA GLY A 99 -10.45 15.89 -10.00
C GLY A 99 -8.92 16.02 -10.17
N VAL A 100 -8.14 15.36 -9.35
CA VAL A 100 -6.67 15.41 -9.38
C VAL A 100 -6.08 13.99 -9.31
N GLY A 101 -5.16 13.70 -10.23
CA GLY A 101 -4.47 12.42 -10.28
C GLY A 101 -3.14 12.44 -9.55
N THR A 102 -2.57 11.26 -9.38
CA THR A 102 -1.19 11.08 -8.94
C THR A 102 -0.31 10.97 -10.16
N LYS A 103 0.68 11.86 -10.29
CA LYS A 103 1.66 11.86 -11.37
C LYS A 103 2.81 10.89 -11.06
N SER A 104 3.34 10.97 -9.85
CA SER A 104 4.39 10.07 -9.37
C SER A 104 4.24 9.81 -7.87
N ALA A 105 4.76 8.68 -7.42
CA ALA A 105 4.82 8.31 -6.01
C ALA A 105 6.22 7.77 -5.70
N THR A 106 6.88 8.37 -4.71
CA THR A 106 8.24 8.03 -4.30
C THR A 106 8.27 7.71 -2.81
N GLY A 107 9.40 7.29 -2.29
CA GLY A 107 9.56 7.08 -0.85
C GLY A 107 9.52 8.37 -0.01
N THR A 108 9.56 9.53 -0.65
CA THR A 108 9.53 10.84 0.01
C THR A 108 8.19 11.55 -0.11
N GLY A 109 7.32 11.12 -1.04
CA GLY A 109 6.02 11.75 -1.20
C GLY A 109 5.27 11.38 -2.47
N VAL A 110 4.17 12.08 -2.68
CA VAL A 110 3.30 11.95 -3.86
C VAL A 110 3.26 13.28 -4.59
N GLU A 111 3.59 13.27 -5.87
CA GLU A 111 3.41 14.38 -6.79
C GLU A 111 2.05 14.25 -7.48
N LEU A 112 1.24 15.29 -7.43
CA LEU A 112 -0.07 15.34 -8.05
C LEU A 112 0.00 15.91 -9.47
N THR A 113 -1.03 15.66 -10.28
CA THR A 113 -1.11 16.16 -11.67
C THR A 113 -1.24 17.68 -11.76
N ASP A 114 -1.61 18.35 -10.68
CA ASP A 114 -1.66 19.81 -10.56
C ASP A 114 -0.34 20.44 -10.06
N GLY A 115 0.71 19.62 -9.89
CA GLY A 115 2.05 20.07 -9.48
C GLY A 115 2.28 20.12 -7.96
N ARG A 116 1.27 19.87 -7.14
CA ARG A 116 1.46 19.80 -5.69
C ARG A 116 2.28 18.57 -5.32
N LEU A 117 3.21 18.74 -4.37
CA LEU A 117 3.95 17.66 -3.73
C LEU A 117 3.44 17.49 -2.29
N ILE A 118 3.04 16.28 -1.93
CA ILE A 118 2.63 15.92 -0.57
C ILE A 118 3.72 15.03 0.03
N PRO A 119 4.56 15.57 0.94
CA PRO A 119 5.57 14.76 1.63
C PRO A 119 4.89 13.70 2.50
N THR A 120 5.25 12.44 2.30
CA THR A 120 4.69 11.31 3.06
C THR A 120 5.60 10.10 3.00
N SER A 121 5.62 9.33 4.08
CA SER A 121 6.24 8.00 4.13
C SER A 121 5.22 6.87 4.00
N THR A 122 3.92 7.20 3.88
CA THR A 122 2.84 6.22 3.81
C THR A 122 1.92 6.49 2.64
N ILE A 123 2.02 5.66 1.60
CA ILE A 123 1.16 5.71 0.42
C ILE A 123 0.42 4.39 0.30
N VAL A 124 -0.91 4.45 0.24
CA VAL A 124 -1.76 3.28 0.00
C VAL A 124 -2.47 3.46 -1.33
N ALA A 125 -2.05 2.68 -2.34
CA ALA A 125 -2.68 2.70 -3.66
C ALA A 125 -3.89 1.76 -3.69
N THR A 126 -5.05 2.30 -3.99
CA THR A 126 -6.34 1.58 -4.14
C THR A 126 -6.98 1.89 -5.49
N ILE A 127 -6.15 2.10 -6.50
CA ILE A 127 -6.54 2.49 -7.86
C ILE A 127 -7.08 1.32 -8.72
N GLY A 128 -7.41 0.23 -8.08
CA GLY A 128 -7.88 -1.02 -8.72
C GLY A 128 -6.75 -2.04 -8.91
N ASN A 129 -7.16 -3.28 -9.13
CA ASN A 129 -6.27 -4.39 -9.44
C ASN A 129 -6.40 -4.75 -10.91
N GLY A 130 -5.28 -4.80 -11.63
CA GLY A 130 -5.23 -5.45 -12.94
C GLY A 130 -5.19 -6.98 -12.79
N PRO A 131 -5.48 -7.73 -13.85
CA PRO A 131 -5.26 -9.17 -13.89
C PRO A 131 -3.80 -9.50 -13.60
N HIS A 132 -3.59 -10.67 -12.97
CA HIS A 132 -2.22 -11.12 -12.70
C HIS A 132 -1.41 -11.21 -14.01
N PRO A 133 -0.13 -10.81 -14.05
CA PRO A 133 0.71 -10.84 -15.27
C PRO A 133 0.73 -12.20 -15.97
N LEU A 134 0.61 -13.31 -15.23
CA LEU A 134 0.48 -14.66 -15.78
C LEU A 134 -0.66 -14.78 -16.80
N VAL A 135 -1.76 -14.04 -16.62
CA VAL A 135 -2.90 -14.09 -17.56
C VAL A 135 -2.50 -13.67 -18.96
N ALA A 136 -1.63 -12.65 -19.08
CA ALA A 136 -1.12 -12.18 -20.37
C ALA A 136 -0.20 -13.21 -21.08
N THR A 137 0.44 -14.11 -20.32
CA THR A 137 1.34 -15.13 -20.88
C THR A 137 0.62 -16.37 -21.42
N LEU A 138 -0.70 -16.48 -21.20
CA LEU A 138 -1.48 -17.65 -21.64
C LEU A 138 -1.78 -17.69 -23.13
N GLY A 139 -1.51 -16.62 -23.87
CA GLY A 139 -1.77 -16.55 -25.33
C GLY A 139 -3.26 -16.60 -25.69
N LEU A 140 -4.14 -16.24 -24.76
CA LEU A 140 -5.59 -16.20 -24.94
C LEU A 140 -6.06 -14.83 -25.44
N ASP A 141 -7.21 -14.79 -26.12
CA ASP A 141 -7.79 -13.51 -26.57
C ASP A 141 -8.24 -12.69 -25.34
N MET A 142 -7.79 -11.44 -25.30
CA MET A 142 -8.00 -10.55 -24.17
C MET A 142 -8.58 -9.20 -24.61
N LYS A 143 -9.36 -8.58 -23.72
CA LYS A 143 -9.83 -7.20 -23.83
C LYS A 143 -9.80 -6.55 -22.46
N TRP A 144 -9.30 -5.32 -22.36
CA TRP A 144 -9.10 -4.60 -21.10
C TRP A 144 -8.27 -5.37 -20.06
N GLY A 145 -7.29 -6.16 -20.53
CA GLY A 145 -6.43 -6.98 -19.69
C GLY A 145 -7.09 -8.27 -19.17
N ARG A 146 -8.33 -8.59 -19.53
CA ARG A 146 -9.08 -9.77 -19.09
C ARG A 146 -9.30 -10.76 -20.24
N ILE A 147 -9.32 -12.05 -19.91
CA ILE A 147 -9.60 -13.12 -20.87
C ILE A 147 -11.05 -12.99 -21.36
N LYS A 148 -11.27 -12.91 -22.68
CA LYS A 148 -12.60 -12.94 -23.25
C LYS A 148 -13.25 -14.30 -23.02
N THR A 149 -14.50 -14.31 -22.59
CA THR A 149 -15.33 -15.52 -22.47
C THR A 149 -16.66 -15.34 -23.18
N ASP A 150 -17.34 -16.44 -23.44
CA ASP A 150 -18.77 -16.41 -23.73
C ASP A 150 -19.59 -16.20 -22.42
N ARG A 151 -20.90 -16.06 -22.55
CA ARG A 151 -21.82 -15.92 -21.40
C ARG A 151 -21.83 -17.13 -20.48
N CYS A 152 -21.37 -18.29 -20.95
CA CYS A 152 -21.24 -19.50 -20.14
C CYS A 152 -19.86 -19.64 -19.50
N MET A 153 -19.00 -18.62 -19.64
CA MET A 153 -17.62 -18.54 -19.10
C MET A 153 -16.61 -19.44 -19.82
N ARG A 154 -16.90 -19.94 -21.05
CA ARG A 154 -15.93 -20.64 -21.88
C ARG A 154 -15.04 -19.65 -22.60
N VAL A 155 -13.77 -20.00 -22.79
CA VAL A 155 -12.85 -19.23 -23.63
C VAL A 155 -13.09 -19.63 -25.11
N PRO A 156 -13.50 -18.68 -25.97
CA PRO A 156 -13.74 -18.98 -27.38
C PRO A 156 -12.49 -19.57 -28.07
N GLY A 157 -12.70 -20.54 -28.96
CA GLY A 157 -11.62 -21.21 -29.69
C GLY A 157 -10.78 -22.19 -28.85
N GLN A 158 -11.02 -22.31 -27.55
CA GLN A 158 -10.30 -23.22 -26.67
C GLN A 158 -11.22 -24.33 -26.14
N ASN A 159 -10.79 -25.57 -26.30
CA ASN A 159 -11.59 -26.71 -25.79
C ASN A 159 -11.23 -27.00 -24.31
N GLY A 160 -12.22 -26.99 -23.42
CA GLY A 160 -12.03 -27.29 -22.02
C GLY A 160 -11.41 -26.16 -21.18
N VAL A 161 -11.25 -24.95 -21.74
CA VAL A 161 -10.72 -23.78 -21.03
C VAL A 161 -11.89 -22.86 -20.63
N TRP A 162 -11.86 -22.44 -19.37
CA TRP A 162 -12.87 -21.58 -18.75
C TRP A 162 -12.18 -20.47 -17.96
N ALA A 163 -12.82 -19.32 -17.85
CA ALA A 163 -12.30 -18.23 -17.02
C ALA A 163 -13.44 -17.57 -16.23
N LEU A 164 -13.11 -17.09 -15.02
CA LEU A 164 -14.03 -16.40 -14.12
C LEU A 164 -13.30 -15.38 -13.24
N GLY A 165 -14.05 -14.56 -12.51
CA GLY A 165 -13.52 -13.56 -11.56
C GLY A 165 -12.78 -12.43 -12.26
N ASP A 166 -11.82 -11.84 -11.55
CA ASP A 166 -11.08 -10.66 -12.02
C ASP A 166 -10.28 -10.90 -13.30
N ALA A 167 -9.94 -12.16 -13.59
CA ALA A 167 -9.20 -12.54 -14.80
C ALA A 167 -10.09 -12.63 -16.05
N ALA A 168 -11.40 -12.69 -15.91
CA ALA A 168 -12.34 -12.94 -17.01
C ALA A 168 -13.18 -11.72 -17.40
N LEU A 169 -13.49 -11.60 -18.68
CA LEU A 169 -14.41 -10.63 -19.22
C LEU A 169 -15.68 -11.38 -19.67
N ILE A 170 -16.62 -11.52 -18.74
CA ILE A 170 -17.84 -12.31 -18.94
C ILE A 170 -18.98 -11.39 -19.38
N PRO A 171 -19.53 -11.56 -20.61
CA PRO A 171 -20.64 -10.75 -21.08
C PRO A 171 -21.95 -11.11 -20.35
N LEU A 172 -22.75 -10.11 -20.03
CA LEU A 172 -24.07 -10.25 -19.44
C LEU A 172 -25.20 -10.18 -20.50
N ALA A 173 -24.87 -9.72 -21.71
CA ALA A 173 -25.73 -9.66 -22.87
C ALA A 173 -25.14 -10.48 -24.03
N ASP A 174 -25.97 -10.78 -25.05
CA ASP A 174 -25.52 -11.59 -26.21
C ASP A 174 -24.60 -10.81 -27.14
N ASP A 175 -24.77 -9.48 -27.23
CA ASP A 175 -23.93 -8.58 -28.00
C ASP A 175 -23.61 -7.35 -27.13
N PRO A 176 -22.60 -7.44 -26.25
CA PRO A 176 -22.35 -6.43 -25.25
C PRO A 176 -21.61 -5.20 -25.79
N ASP A 177 -21.28 -5.14 -27.10
CA ASP A 177 -20.47 -4.07 -27.68
C ASP A 177 -19.21 -3.73 -26.83
N ASP A 178 -18.76 -2.48 -26.87
CA ASP A 178 -17.69 -1.98 -26.02
C ASP A 178 -18.18 -1.29 -24.73
N ASP A 179 -19.44 -1.54 -24.33
CA ASP A 179 -19.97 -0.99 -23.10
C ASP A 179 -19.54 -1.83 -21.88
N PRO A 180 -18.68 -1.30 -20.99
CA PRO A 180 -18.24 -2.01 -19.79
C PRO A 180 -19.40 -2.40 -18.84
N MET A 181 -20.53 -1.72 -18.91
CA MET A 181 -21.72 -2.00 -18.08
C MET A 181 -22.42 -3.31 -18.44
N LEU A 182 -22.18 -3.80 -19.64
CA LEU A 182 -22.73 -5.07 -20.15
C LEU A 182 -21.84 -6.28 -19.82
N TYR A 183 -20.83 -6.11 -18.99
CA TYR A 183 -19.94 -7.17 -18.51
C TYR A 183 -20.00 -7.33 -16.99
N ALA A 184 -19.67 -8.55 -16.54
CA ALA A 184 -19.58 -8.86 -15.11
C ALA A 184 -18.53 -7.96 -14.42
N THR A 185 -18.91 -7.40 -13.28
CA THR A 185 -18.08 -6.50 -12.49
C THR A 185 -17.04 -7.28 -11.69
N GLN A 186 -15.80 -6.79 -11.64
CA GLN A 186 -14.71 -7.37 -10.85
C GLN A 186 -14.94 -7.17 -9.35
N THR A 187 -15.83 -7.96 -8.79
CA THR A 187 -16.14 -7.95 -7.34
C THR A 187 -16.30 -9.37 -6.82
N ALA A 188 -16.03 -9.58 -5.54
CA ALA A 188 -16.24 -10.86 -4.88
C ALA A 188 -17.69 -11.36 -4.98
N GLN A 189 -18.66 -10.45 -5.05
CA GLN A 189 -20.07 -10.81 -5.24
C GLN A 189 -20.31 -11.52 -6.56
N PHE A 190 -19.72 -11.04 -7.64
CA PHE A 190 -19.77 -11.66 -8.95
C PHE A 190 -18.97 -12.96 -8.96
N ALA A 191 -17.69 -12.91 -8.57
CA ALA A 191 -16.77 -14.06 -8.61
C ALA A 191 -17.31 -15.31 -7.89
N VAL A 192 -17.91 -15.15 -6.71
CA VAL A 192 -18.51 -16.27 -5.96
C VAL A 192 -19.70 -16.91 -6.72
N ARG A 193 -20.49 -16.12 -7.42
CA ARG A 193 -21.64 -16.62 -8.20
C ARG A 193 -21.20 -17.22 -9.52
N GLU A 194 -20.23 -16.60 -10.17
CA GLU A 194 -19.56 -17.12 -11.35
C GLU A 194 -18.98 -18.51 -11.06
N GLY A 195 -18.25 -18.68 -9.94
CA GLY A 195 -17.68 -19.97 -9.56
C GLY A 195 -18.74 -21.07 -9.37
N ARG A 196 -19.88 -20.74 -8.77
CA ARG A 196 -21.00 -21.69 -8.63
C ARG A 196 -21.61 -22.05 -9.97
N GLN A 197 -21.87 -21.06 -10.83
CA GLN A 197 -22.46 -21.29 -12.16
C GLN A 197 -21.46 -22.02 -13.06
N LEU A 198 -20.17 -21.71 -12.98
CA LEU A 198 -19.13 -22.39 -13.75
C LEU A 198 -19.04 -23.88 -13.38
N ALA A 199 -19.04 -24.20 -12.08
CA ALA A 199 -19.05 -25.59 -11.64
C ALA A 199 -20.22 -26.36 -12.20
N ALA A 200 -21.41 -25.75 -12.17
CA ALA A 200 -22.64 -26.38 -12.78
C ALA A 200 -22.50 -26.53 -14.31
N ASN A 201 -21.92 -25.56 -15.00
CA ASN A 201 -21.69 -25.61 -16.44
C ASN A 201 -20.65 -26.68 -16.83
N ILE A 202 -19.59 -26.85 -16.05
CA ILE A 202 -18.60 -27.91 -16.28
C ILE A 202 -19.27 -29.30 -16.17
N LEU A 203 -20.06 -29.53 -15.10
CA LEU A 203 -20.78 -30.76 -14.92
C LEU A 203 -21.81 -31.00 -16.07
N ALA A 204 -22.58 -29.98 -16.45
CA ALA A 204 -23.51 -30.06 -17.55
C ALA A 204 -22.81 -30.44 -18.86
N LYS A 205 -21.63 -29.88 -19.15
CA LYS A 205 -20.83 -30.23 -20.32
C LYS A 205 -20.36 -31.69 -20.29
N LEU A 206 -19.91 -32.18 -19.16
CA LEU A 206 -19.50 -33.58 -18.99
C LEU A 206 -20.69 -34.57 -19.19
N ASP A 207 -21.88 -34.14 -18.78
CA ASP A 207 -23.13 -34.91 -18.94
C ASP A 207 -23.79 -34.76 -20.35
N GLY A 208 -23.19 -33.96 -21.26
CA GLY A 208 -23.77 -33.65 -22.56
C GLY A 208 -25.01 -32.77 -22.51
N LYS A 209 -25.25 -32.04 -21.44
CA LYS A 209 -26.38 -31.13 -21.22
C LYS A 209 -26.05 -29.69 -21.69
N GLU A 210 -27.09 -28.89 -21.89
CA GLU A 210 -26.96 -27.50 -22.23
C GLU A 210 -26.35 -26.68 -21.10
N LEU A 211 -25.51 -25.71 -21.48
CA LEU A 211 -24.88 -24.77 -20.55
C LEU A 211 -25.83 -23.60 -20.28
N LYS A 212 -25.77 -23.07 -19.08
CA LYS A 212 -26.55 -21.89 -18.68
C LYS A 212 -25.70 -20.63 -18.71
N PRO A 213 -26.16 -19.56 -19.37
CA PRO A 213 -25.45 -18.27 -19.34
C PRO A 213 -25.41 -17.71 -17.91
N PHE A 214 -24.33 -17.03 -17.59
CA PHE A 214 -24.24 -16.31 -16.35
C PHE A 214 -25.12 -15.05 -16.38
N ALA A 215 -25.93 -14.89 -15.34
CA ALA A 215 -26.79 -13.73 -15.16
C ALA A 215 -26.83 -13.36 -13.68
N TYR A 216 -26.44 -12.14 -13.36
CA TYR A 216 -26.51 -11.62 -12.01
C TYR A 216 -26.66 -10.11 -12.00
N THR A 217 -27.59 -9.60 -11.22
CA THR A 217 -27.76 -8.17 -10.96
C THR A 217 -27.30 -7.87 -9.53
N SER A 218 -26.46 -6.86 -9.37
CA SER A 218 -25.99 -6.45 -8.05
C SER A 218 -27.16 -6.11 -7.14
N LYS A 219 -27.11 -6.59 -5.90
CA LYS A 219 -28.12 -6.30 -4.88
C LYS A 219 -27.89 -4.95 -4.19
N GLY A 220 -26.83 -4.29 -4.53
CA GLY A 220 -26.44 -2.99 -3.95
C GLY A 220 -25.01 -2.94 -3.47
N SER A 221 -24.66 -1.83 -2.88
CA SER A 221 -23.32 -1.47 -2.45
C SER A 221 -23.33 -0.91 -1.04
N LEU A 222 -22.28 -1.23 -0.28
CA LEU A 222 -22.09 -0.73 1.08
C LEU A 222 -20.63 -0.29 1.24
N ALA A 223 -20.38 0.86 1.90
CA ALA A 223 -19.04 1.35 2.21
C ALA A 223 -18.98 1.89 3.64
N SER A 224 -18.01 1.41 4.43
CA SER A 224 -17.71 1.94 5.76
C SER A 224 -16.97 3.28 5.65
N LEU A 225 -17.36 4.24 6.49
CA LEU A 225 -16.70 5.54 6.60
C LEU A 225 -15.91 5.66 7.92
N GLY A 226 -15.70 4.53 8.62
CA GLY A 226 -15.15 4.54 9.97
C GLY A 226 -16.10 5.11 11.01
N MET A 227 -15.68 5.13 12.29
CA MET A 227 -16.40 5.76 13.42
C MET A 227 -17.89 5.41 13.48
N SER A 228 -18.24 4.15 13.24
CA SER A 228 -19.61 3.63 13.26
C SER A 228 -20.54 4.33 12.25
N LYS A 229 -20.01 4.78 11.12
CA LYS A 229 -20.74 5.37 9.99
C LYS A 229 -20.45 4.63 8.70
N ALA A 230 -21.46 4.55 7.83
CA ALA A 230 -21.38 3.96 6.51
C ALA A 230 -22.37 4.63 5.56
N VAL A 231 -22.23 4.30 4.28
CA VAL A 231 -23.25 4.53 3.25
C VAL A 231 -23.65 3.19 2.67
N ALA A 232 -24.91 3.06 2.31
CA ALA A 232 -25.46 1.87 1.69
C ALA A 232 -26.50 2.26 0.65
N ASP A 233 -26.46 1.58 -0.49
CA ASP A 233 -27.53 1.54 -1.48
C ASP A 233 -27.89 0.07 -1.67
N VAL A 234 -29.03 -0.35 -1.19
CA VAL A 234 -29.47 -1.76 -1.22
C VAL A 234 -30.84 -1.81 -1.83
N TYR A 235 -30.95 -2.43 -3.01
CA TYR A 235 -32.18 -2.46 -3.82
C TYR A 235 -32.77 -1.06 -4.09
N GLY A 236 -31.93 -0.03 -4.26
CA GLY A 236 -32.35 1.35 -4.45
C GLY A 236 -32.73 2.10 -3.17
N ILE A 237 -32.70 1.44 -2.00
CA ILE A 237 -32.91 2.08 -0.71
C ILE A 237 -31.59 2.66 -0.23
N LYS A 238 -31.56 3.99 -0.15
CA LYS A 238 -30.38 4.75 0.30
C LYS A 238 -30.37 4.89 1.80
N LEU A 239 -29.31 4.42 2.43
CA LEU A 239 -29.08 4.53 3.88
C LEU A 239 -27.73 5.17 4.16
N SER A 240 -27.63 5.95 5.24
CA SER A 240 -26.38 6.55 5.70
C SER A 240 -26.27 6.55 7.22
N GLY A 241 -25.07 6.78 7.74
CA GLY A 241 -24.82 6.90 9.16
C GLY A 241 -24.72 5.57 9.89
N THR A 242 -25.18 5.52 11.14
CA THR A 242 -25.01 4.35 12.03
C THR A 242 -25.86 3.17 11.57
N LEU A 243 -27.07 3.41 11.04
CA LEU A 243 -27.94 2.34 10.53
C LEU A 243 -27.27 1.63 9.34
N ALA A 244 -26.74 2.39 8.39
CA ALA A 244 -25.98 1.82 7.27
C ALA A 244 -24.75 1.03 7.75
N TRP A 245 -24.08 1.48 8.82
CA TRP A 245 -22.94 0.79 9.41
C TRP A 245 -23.34 -0.53 10.10
N LEU A 246 -24.46 -0.58 10.80
CA LEU A 246 -25.00 -1.82 11.35
C LEU A 246 -25.34 -2.81 10.25
N LEU A 247 -25.97 -2.33 9.16
CA LEU A 247 -26.27 -3.14 8.00
C LEU A 247 -24.97 -3.68 7.34
N TRP A 248 -23.96 -2.84 7.16
CA TRP A 248 -22.65 -3.22 6.65
C TRP A 248 -22.01 -4.33 7.50
N ARG A 249 -22.00 -4.17 8.83
CA ARG A 249 -21.48 -5.19 9.74
C ARG A 249 -22.24 -6.52 9.66
N GLY A 250 -23.56 -6.46 9.71
CA GLY A 250 -24.42 -7.65 9.60
C GLY A 250 -24.23 -8.38 8.29
N PHE A 251 -24.14 -7.62 7.19
CA PHE A 251 -23.91 -8.15 5.86
C PHE A 251 -22.59 -8.93 5.79
N TYR A 252 -21.47 -8.31 6.15
CA TYR A 252 -20.16 -8.98 6.11
C TYR A 252 -20.06 -10.14 7.12
N LEU A 253 -20.67 -10.02 8.29
CA LEU A 253 -20.75 -11.12 9.26
C LEU A 253 -21.47 -12.34 8.65
N SER A 254 -22.49 -12.13 7.84
CA SER A 254 -23.24 -13.21 7.19
C SER A 254 -22.40 -14.04 6.23
N PHE A 255 -21.36 -13.45 5.59
CA PHE A 255 -20.47 -14.13 4.65
C PHE A 255 -19.40 -15.01 5.32
N LEU A 256 -19.16 -14.85 6.61
CA LEU A 256 -18.18 -15.73 7.29
C LEU A 256 -18.68 -17.18 7.26
N PRO A 257 -17.82 -18.14 6.89
CA PRO A 257 -18.20 -19.55 6.86
C PRO A 257 -18.35 -20.10 8.28
N GLY A 258 -19.48 -20.79 8.52
CA GLY A 258 -19.75 -21.45 9.80
C GLY A 258 -20.22 -20.50 10.91
N PHE A 259 -20.77 -21.10 11.98
CA PHE A 259 -21.33 -20.36 13.12
C PHE A 259 -20.26 -19.83 14.05
N GLN A 260 -19.22 -20.62 14.31
CA GLN A 260 -18.15 -20.30 15.27
C GLN A 260 -17.37 -19.01 14.92
N PRO A 261 -16.92 -18.77 13.67
CA PRO A 261 -16.31 -17.50 13.28
C PRO A 261 -17.26 -16.30 13.43
N LYS A 262 -18.56 -16.48 13.10
CA LYS A 262 -19.58 -15.42 13.26
C LYS A 262 -19.72 -14.99 14.71
N LEU A 263 -19.85 -15.97 15.61
CA LEU A 263 -19.95 -15.73 17.06
C LEU A 263 -18.70 -15.03 17.60
N ARG A 264 -17.51 -15.53 17.23
CA ARG A 264 -16.23 -14.94 17.65
C ARG A 264 -16.09 -13.49 17.23
N VAL A 265 -16.41 -13.17 15.97
CA VAL A 265 -16.33 -11.80 15.46
C VAL A 265 -17.38 -10.91 16.12
N GLY A 266 -18.62 -11.39 16.31
CA GLY A 266 -19.66 -10.65 17.02
C GLY A 266 -19.29 -10.32 18.46
N LEU A 267 -18.76 -11.31 19.21
CA LEU A 267 -18.27 -11.10 20.57
C LEU A 267 -17.10 -10.12 20.61
N ASN A 268 -16.14 -10.22 19.69
CA ASN A 268 -15.04 -9.27 19.60
C ASN A 268 -15.54 -7.83 19.37
N TRP A 269 -16.56 -7.66 18.55
CA TRP A 269 -17.15 -6.33 18.34
C TRP A 269 -17.81 -5.78 19.60
N LEU A 270 -18.50 -6.64 20.35
CA LEU A 270 -19.10 -6.26 21.63
C LEU A 270 -18.03 -5.86 22.65
N VAL A 271 -16.98 -6.68 22.80
CA VAL A 271 -15.85 -6.38 23.70
C VAL A 271 -15.16 -5.07 23.29
N ASN A 272 -14.86 -4.88 22.01
CA ASN A 272 -14.20 -3.67 21.49
C ASN A 272 -15.09 -2.41 21.56
N SER A 273 -16.39 -2.54 21.79
CA SER A 273 -17.28 -1.39 22.01
C SER A 273 -17.19 -0.86 23.45
N VAL A 274 -16.82 -1.72 24.40
CA VAL A 274 -16.68 -1.40 25.83
C VAL A 274 -15.22 -1.21 26.22
N MET A 275 -14.33 -2.06 25.72
CA MET A 275 -12.89 -2.00 25.98
C MET A 275 -12.14 -1.48 24.74
N PRO A 276 -11.19 -0.54 24.92
CA PRO A 276 -10.37 -0.10 23.80
C PRO A 276 -9.57 -1.28 23.26
N PRO A 277 -9.51 -1.47 21.91
CA PRO A 277 -8.73 -2.55 21.33
C PRO A 277 -7.26 -2.39 21.69
N ASN A 278 -6.60 -3.52 21.98
CA ASN A 278 -5.18 -3.53 22.27
C ASN A 278 -4.37 -3.12 21.01
N ILE A 279 -3.64 -2.01 21.12
CA ILE A 279 -2.79 -1.48 20.05
C ILE A 279 -1.39 -2.12 20.09
N VAL A 280 -1.00 -2.69 21.25
CA VAL A 280 0.29 -3.34 21.41
C VAL A 280 0.41 -4.47 20.38
N GLN A 281 1.35 -4.32 19.47
CA GLN A 281 1.82 -5.42 18.63
C GLN A 281 3.00 -6.09 19.33
N ILE A 282 2.84 -7.39 19.58
CA ILE A 282 4.03 -8.24 19.62
C ILE A 282 4.51 -8.25 18.17
N GLN A 283 5.58 -7.52 17.90
CA GLN A 283 6.17 -7.48 16.56
C GLN A 283 6.56 -8.92 16.18
N SER A 284 5.75 -9.58 15.39
CA SER A 284 6.29 -10.50 14.40
C SER A 284 6.97 -9.60 13.35
N THR A 285 8.20 -9.21 13.65
CA THR A 285 9.03 -8.49 12.69
C THR A 285 9.07 -9.35 11.43
N PRO A 286 8.71 -8.82 10.22
CA PRO A 286 9.06 -9.51 9.01
C PRO A 286 10.55 -9.86 9.12
N PRO A 287 10.99 -11.04 8.63
CA PRO A 287 12.40 -11.39 8.72
C PRO A 287 13.19 -10.19 8.23
N GLY A 288 14.02 -9.64 9.11
CA GLY A 288 14.76 -8.41 8.85
C GLY A 288 15.75 -8.58 7.70
N THR A 289 15.96 -9.84 7.31
CA THR A 289 16.81 -10.27 6.21
C THR A 289 15.91 -10.93 5.16
N ARG A 290 15.91 -10.39 3.94
CA ARG A 290 15.13 -10.94 2.82
C ARG A 290 15.78 -10.64 1.49
N TYR A 291 15.49 -11.48 0.48
CA TYR A 291 15.80 -11.16 -0.91
C TYR A 291 14.73 -10.24 -1.49
N ILE A 292 15.16 -9.18 -2.18
CA ILE A 292 14.30 -8.25 -2.91
C ILE A 292 14.71 -8.29 -4.38
N HIS A 293 13.71 -8.39 -5.26
CA HIS A 293 13.88 -8.36 -6.70
C HIS A 293 13.53 -6.98 -7.22
N TYR A 294 14.41 -6.41 -8.02
CA TYR A 294 14.23 -5.13 -8.72
C TYR A 294 14.27 -5.38 -10.22
N ARG A 295 13.43 -4.71 -10.96
CA ARG A 295 13.48 -4.68 -12.42
C ARG A 295 14.40 -3.57 -12.88
N GLU A 296 14.86 -3.64 -14.13
CA GLU A 296 15.59 -2.54 -14.77
C GLU A 296 14.81 -1.22 -14.61
N GLY A 297 15.49 -0.17 -14.15
CA GLY A 297 14.92 1.16 -13.88
C GLY A 297 14.24 1.32 -12.52
N ASP A 298 14.04 0.26 -11.74
CA ASP A 298 13.46 0.38 -10.40
C ASP A 298 14.39 1.17 -9.47
N ARG A 299 13.81 2.09 -8.71
CA ARG A 299 14.51 2.87 -7.69
C ARG A 299 14.51 2.11 -6.36
N VAL A 300 15.69 1.88 -5.79
CA VAL A 300 15.82 1.21 -4.49
C VAL A 300 15.53 2.19 -3.36
N PHE A 301 16.13 3.37 -3.42
CA PHE A 301 15.86 4.50 -2.53
C PHE A 301 16.28 5.83 -3.18
N GLU A 302 15.80 6.93 -2.63
CA GLU A 302 16.01 8.29 -3.09
C GLU A 302 16.51 9.20 -1.97
N PRO A 303 17.11 10.36 -2.28
CA PRO A 303 17.47 11.37 -1.30
C PRO A 303 16.25 11.75 -0.44
N GLY A 304 16.45 11.89 0.87
CA GLY A 304 15.39 12.21 1.83
C GLY A 304 14.57 11.03 2.32
N MET A 305 14.74 9.82 1.78
CA MET A 305 14.12 8.62 2.35
C MET A 305 14.76 8.25 3.71
N ILE A 306 13.95 7.73 4.61
CA ILE A 306 14.43 7.21 5.89
C ILE A 306 15.28 5.96 5.64
N ILE A 307 16.39 5.89 6.36
CA ILE A 307 17.28 4.73 6.29
C ILE A 307 16.56 3.52 6.92
N ASP A 308 16.33 2.49 6.13
CA ASP A 308 15.61 1.28 6.51
C ASP A 308 16.52 0.06 6.71
N GLY A 309 17.64 0.03 6.02
CA GLY A 309 18.55 -1.09 6.07
C GLY A 309 19.76 -0.97 5.15
N PHE A 310 20.42 -2.09 5.03
CA PHE A 310 21.64 -2.32 4.30
C PHE A 310 21.37 -3.35 3.18
N TYR A 311 22.02 -3.19 2.04
CA TYR A 311 21.79 -3.98 0.84
C TYR A 311 23.09 -4.62 0.35
N THR A 312 23.04 -5.90 0.02
CA THR A 312 24.13 -6.63 -0.66
C THR A 312 23.62 -7.09 -2.02
N VAL A 313 24.33 -6.78 -3.08
CA VAL A 313 23.98 -7.23 -4.43
C VAL A 313 24.27 -8.73 -4.56
N VAL A 314 23.26 -9.51 -4.88
CA VAL A 314 23.38 -10.96 -5.12
C VAL A 314 23.49 -11.25 -6.60
N LYS A 315 22.71 -10.51 -7.42
CA LYS A 315 22.70 -10.63 -8.88
C LYS A 315 22.31 -9.27 -9.48
N GLY A 316 22.85 -8.98 -10.67
CA GLY A 316 22.55 -7.76 -11.39
C GLY A 316 23.46 -6.60 -10.99
N SER A 317 23.07 -5.38 -11.36
CA SER A 317 23.86 -4.17 -11.14
C SER A 317 23.01 -2.97 -10.77
N PHE A 318 23.58 -2.07 -9.96
CA PHE A 318 22.92 -0.85 -9.48
C PHE A 318 23.82 0.35 -9.66
N LYS A 319 23.21 1.52 -9.86
CA LYS A 319 23.89 2.81 -9.91
C LYS A 319 23.46 3.70 -8.76
N LEU A 320 24.41 4.17 -7.96
CA LEU A 320 24.24 5.24 -7.00
C LEU A 320 24.60 6.56 -7.66
N THR A 321 23.76 7.56 -7.49
CA THR A 321 24.01 8.95 -7.88
C THR A 321 23.82 9.84 -6.64
N ILE A 322 24.79 10.69 -6.34
CA ILE A 322 24.71 11.68 -5.26
C ILE A 322 25.02 13.05 -5.87
N ASP A 323 24.06 13.96 -5.80
CA ASP A 323 24.21 15.35 -6.23
C ASP A 323 24.24 16.25 -5.00
N ASN A 324 25.27 17.06 -4.84
CA ASN A 324 25.34 18.08 -3.80
C ASN A 324 24.94 19.44 -4.39
N PRO A 325 23.75 19.96 -4.04
CA PRO A 325 23.29 21.24 -4.58
C PRO A 325 24.13 22.45 -4.13
N GLU A 326 24.88 22.33 -3.01
CA GLU A 326 25.69 23.44 -2.47
C GLU A 326 27.08 23.51 -3.11
N THR A 327 27.71 22.35 -3.38
CA THR A 327 29.05 22.29 -3.96
C THR A 327 29.10 22.03 -5.45
N GLN A 328 27.93 21.69 -6.08
CA GLN A 328 27.81 21.24 -7.48
C GLN A 328 28.63 19.96 -7.78
N GLU A 329 29.03 19.23 -6.75
CA GLU A 329 29.72 17.96 -6.93
C GLU A 329 28.72 16.85 -7.29
N HIS A 330 29.07 16.09 -8.33
CA HIS A 330 28.33 14.93 -8.79
C HIS A 330 29.17 13.68 -8.56
N PHE A 331 28.59 12.69 -7.86
CA PHE A 331 29.24 11.41 -7.60
C PHE A 331 28.40 10.27 -8.13
N GLU A 332 29.00 9.41 -8.93
CA GLU A 332 28.36 8.17 -9.41
C GLU A 332 29.18 6.95 -9.01
N LYS A 333 28.49 5.87 -8.63
CA LYS A 333 29.12 4.59 -8.36
C LYS A 333 28.25 3.44 -8.84
N LEU A 334 28.88 2.45 -9.47
CA LEU A 334 28.26 1.20 -9.86
C LEU A 334 28.51 0.13 -8.79
N PHE A 335 27.50 -0.71 -8.57
CA PHE A 335 27.57 -1.86 -7.68
C PHE A 335 27.19 -3.11 -8.46
N GLY A 336 28.02 -4.15 -8.36
CA GLY A 336 27.82 -5.48 -8.92
C GLY A 336 27.66 -6.55 -7.85
N PRO A 337 27.55 -7.83 -8.25
CA PRO A 337 27.41 -8.95 -7.30
C PRO A 337 28.55 -8.99 -6.26
N GLY A 338 28.18 -9.07 -4.98
CA GLY A 338 29.09 -9.02 -3.83
C GLY A 338 29.33 -7.61 -3.28
N ASP A 339 28.99 -6.57 -4.02
CA ASP A 339 29.08 -5.20 -3.50
C ASP A 339 27.94 -4.88 -2.52
N HIS A 340 28.18 -3.83 -1.73
CA HIS A 340 27.25 -3.38 -0.69
C HIS A 340 26.91 -1.90 -0.88
N PHE A 341 25.67 -1.53 -0.53
CA PHE A 341 25.24 -0.14 -0.47
C PHE A 341 24.21 0.09 0.65
N GLY A 342 24.01 1.34 1.03
CA GLY A 342 23.13 1.70 2.14
C GLY A 342 23.80 1.64 3.52
N GLU A 343 25.12 1.56 3.58
CA GLU A 343 25.99 1.43 4.76
C GLU A 343 25.92 2.61 5.74
N ARG A 344 25.37 3.77 5.34
CA ARG A 344 25.10 4.92 6.22
C ARG A 344 24.20 4.61 7.41
N VAL A 345 23.53 3.48 7.38
CA VAL A 345 22.89 2.84 8.55
C VAL A 345 23.81 2.83 9.78
N LEU A 346 25.13 2.74 9.58
CA LEU A 346 26.13 2.72 10.66
C LEU A 346 26.48 4.11 11.20
N LEU A 347 26.25 5.17 10.41
CA LEU A 347 26.72 6.52 10.69
C LEU A 347 25.70 7.41 11.44
N ARG A 348 24.61 6.83 11.98
CA ARG A 348 23.50 7.54 12.66
C ARG A 348 22.81 8.62 11.81
N SER A 349 23.02 8.66 10.50
CA SER A 349 22.21 9.50 9.60
C SER A 349 20.77 8.98 9.56
N SER A 350 19.79 9.85 9.59
CA SER A 350 18.37 9.49 9.54
C SER A 350 17.82 9.41 8.12
N LEU A 351 18.50 10.02 7.15
CA LEU A 351 18.00 10.13 5.77
C LEU A 351 19.03 9.64 4.74
N ARG A 352 18.51 9.12 3.62
CA ARG A 352 19.30 8.79 2.42
C ARG A 352 19.76 10.07 1.73
N THR A 353 20.97 10.07 1.21
CA THR A 353 21.56 11.24 0.52
C THR A 353 21.70 11.02 -0.98
N GLY A 354 21.57 9.81 -1.47
CA GLY A 354 21.71 9.46 -2.88
C GLY A 354 20.52 8.71 -3.44
N LEU A 355 20.44 8.67 -4.76
CA LEU A 355 19.52 7.84 -5.56
C LEU A 355 20.21 6.54 -5.95
N VAL A 356 19.59 5.39 -5.69
CA VAL A 356 20.03 4.09 -6.20
C VAL A 356 18.99 3.51 -7.14
N VAL A 357 19.43 3.15 -8.36
CA VAL A 357 18.59 2.60 -9.43
C VAL A 357 19.17 1.27 -9.90
N ALA A 358 18.32 0.28 -10.15
CA ALA A 358 18.69 -0.97 -10.79
C ALA A 358 18.93 -0.75 -12.29
N LEU A 359 20.07 -1.21 -12.81
CA LEU A 359 20.43 -1.07 -14.24
C LEU A 359 19.96 -2.26 -15.08
N GLU A 360 19.56 -3.34 -14.44
CA GLU A 360 19.04 -4.58 -15.02
C GLU A 360 18.19 -5.31 -13.99
N ASP A 361 17.53 -6.40 -14.37
CA ASP A 361 16.79 -7.27 -13.45
C ASP A 361 17.73 -7.83 -12.39
N SER A 362 17.60 -7.36 -11.16
CA SER A 362 18.59 -7.50 -10.09
C SER A 362 17.98 -8.09 -8.82
N ILE A 363 18.83 -8.72 -8.01
CA ILE A 363 18.46 -9.30 -6.70
C ILE A 363 19.41 -8.76 -5.64
N VAL A 364 18.88 -8.26 -4.55
CA VAL A 364 19.64 -7.87 -3.37
C VAL A 364 19.22 -8.67 -2.15
N LEU A 365 20.17 -8.91 -1.25
CA LEU A 365 19.92 -9.33 0.11
C LEU A 365 19.78 -8.06 0.96
N PHE A 366 18.57 -7.80 1.44
CA PHE A 366 18.28 -6.69 2.35
C PHE A 366 18.40 -7.15 3.80
N ILE A 367 19.08 -6.38 4.64
CA ILE A 367 19.19 -6.58 6.08
C ILE A 367 18.68 -5.32 6.77
N ALA A 368 17.60 -5.44 7.55
CA ALA A 368 17.01 -4.29 8.24
C ALA A 368 18.00 -3.68 9.25
N GLN A 369 17.96 -2.36 9.40
CA GLN A 369 18.87 -1.58 10.25
C GLN A 369 19.06 -2.19 11.65
N LYS A 370 17.97 -2.57 12.31
CA LYS A 370 18.00 -3.15 13.66
C LYS A 370 18.74 -4.50 13.73
N ASP A 371 18.58 -5.34 12.71
CA ASP A 371 19.21 -6.65 12.65
C ASP A 371 20.68 -6.49 12.28
N PHE A 372 21.01 -5.58 11.38
CA PHE A 372 22.39 -5.23 11.05
C PHE A 372 23.13 -4.65 12.27
N THR A 373 22.52 -3.73 13.01
CA THR A 373 23.11 -3.16 14.24
C THR A 373 23.33 -4.23 15.30
N ARG A 374 22.40 -5.21 15.41
CA ARG A 374 22.56 -6.35 16.32
C ARG A 374 23.71 -7.26 15.90
N LEU A 375 23.83 -7.58 14.62
CA LEU A 375 24.93 -8.35 14.06
C LEU A 375 26.30 -7.67 14.26
N ALA A 376 26.38 -6.38 13.94
CA ALA A 376 27.61 -5.60 14.11
C ALA A 376 28.07 -5.55 15.57
N ARG A 377 27.14 -5.45 16.53
CA ARG A 377 27.46 -5.51 17.98
C ARG A 377 27.89 -6.91 18.43
N ALA A 378 27.26 -7.96 17.90
CA ALA A 378 27.59 -9.35 18.25
C ALA A 378 28.90 -9.82 17.64
N PHE A 379 29.29 -9.24 16.51
CA PHE A 379 30.49 -9.61 15.76
C PHE A 379 31.32 -8.36 15.44
N PRO A 380 32.24 -7.94 16.34
CA PRO A 380 33.06 -6.74 16.16
C PRO A 380 33.88 -6.70 14.85
N ILE A 381 34.20 -7.88 14.32
CA ILE A 381 34.90 -7.99 13.02
C ILE A 381 34.06 -7.46 11.85
N LEU A 382 32.74 -7.60 11.93
CA LEU A 382 31.81 -7.02 10.92
C LEU A 382 31.79 -5.49 11.03
N ASP A 383 31.75 -4.96 12.23
CA ASP A 383 31.78 -3.51 12.46
C ASP A 383 33.07 -2.89 11.90
N SER A 384 34.23 -3.51 12.15
CA SER A 384 35.52 -3.08 11.61
C SER A 384 35.57 -3.18 10.08
N TYR A 385 35.09 -4.29 9.52
CA TYR A 385 35.04 -4.49 8.07
C TYR A 385 34.21 -3.41 7.37
N PHE A 386 33.00 -3.13 7.88
CA PHE A 386 32.14 -2.12 7.25
C PHE A 386 32.65 -0.70 7.43
N LYS A 387 33.29 -0.38 8.54
CA LYS A 387 33.99 0.92 8.72
C LYS A 387 35.10 1.12 7.69
N GLU A 388 35.93 0.09 7.50
CA GLU A 388 36.99 0.11 6.49
C GLU A 388 36.42 0.16 5.07
N TYR A 389 35.34 -0.58 4.79
CA TYR A 389 34.65 -0.53 3.50
C TYR A 389 34.12 0.86 3.19
N ILE A 390 33.47 1.54 4.17
CA ILE A 390 32.98 2.90 4.04
C ILE A 390 34.13 3.86 3.74
N GLU A 391 35.21 3.79 4.50
CA GLU A 391 36.36 4.67 4.33
C GLU A 391 37.03 4.47 2.96
N ARG A 392 37.17 3.23 2.52
CA ARG A 392 37.74 2.91 1.19
C ARG A 392 36.80 3.33 0.04
N THR A 393 35.49 3.22 0.23
CA THR A 393 34.50 3.45 -0.83
C THR A 393 34.14 4.92 -0.97
N PHE A 394 34.09 5.66 0.15
CA PHE A 394 33.61 7.04 0.23
C PHE A 394 34.62 7.98 0.88
N GLY A 395 35.82 7.49 1.22
CA GLY A 395 36.86 8.25 1.95
C GLY A 395 37.19 9.57 1.26
N GLY A 396 36.90 10.68 1.94
CA GLY A 396 37.03 12.04 1.46
C GLY A 396 35.72 12.72 1.08
N HIS A 397 34.71 12.02 0.62
CA HIS A 397 33.42 12.61 0.22
C HIS A 397 32.40 12.68 1.36
N ASP A 398 32.58 11.89 2.42
CA ASP A 398 31.62 11.80 3.54
C ASP A 398 31.50 13.09 4.39
N LYS A 399 32.53 13.95 4.36
CA LYS A 399 32.53 15.25 5.06
C LYS A 399 31.81 16.35 4.27
N ALA A 400 31.69 16.21 2.95
CA ALA A 400 31.04 17.17 2.07
C ALA A 400 29.52 17.05 2.03
N PHE A 401 28.96 15.84 2.36
CA PHE A 401 27.55 15.53 2.18
C PHE A 401 26.74 15.43 3.48
N ALA A 402 27.30 15.84 4.63
CA ALA A 402 26.53 15.90 5.89
C ALA A 402 25.71 17.19 5.95
N PRO A 403 24.37 17.18 5.94
CA PRO A 403 23.61 18.40 6.16
C PRO A 403 23.87 18.90 7.58
N GLY A 404 24.47 20.09 7.71
CA GLY A 404 24.52 20.86 8.94
C GLY A 404 25.60 20.48 9.98
N SER A 405 26.83 20.15 9.59
CA SER A 405 27.92 20.09 10.56
C SER A 405 28.56 21.48 10.77
N THR A 406 27.89 22.36 11.51
CA THR A 406 28.56 23.39 12.25
C THR A 406 29.43 22.73 13.33
N ASN A 407 30.75 22.98 13.25
CA ASN A 407 31.74 22.58 14.22
C ASN A 407 31.35 23.00 15.65
N GLN A 408 30.89 22.07 16.45
CA GLN A 408 30.99 22.12 17.90
C GLN A 408 31.36 20.73 18.43
N LYS A 409 32.62 20.53 18.77
CA LYS A 409 33.06 19.47 19.65
C LYS A 409 32.44 19.70 21.03
N PRO A 410 31.75 18.76 21.64
CA PRO A 410 31.58 18.78 23.08
C PRO A 410 32.86 18.21 23.70
N GLU A 411 33.50 19.04 24.51
CA GLU A 411 34.50 18.60 25.45
C GLU A 411 33.87 17.55 26.40
N LEU A 412 34.51 16.39 26.47
CA LEU A 412 34.24 15.39 27.50
C LEU A 412 34.83 15.93 28.82
N GLU A 413 33.99 16.55 29.65
CA GLU A 413 34.28 16.69 31.08
C GLU A 413 34.25 15.31 31.74
N THR A 414 35.40 14.92 32.25
CA THR A 414 35.57 13.79 33.15
C THR A 414 34.90 14.11 34.50
N LEU A 415 33.90 13.29 34.86
CA LEU A 415 33.38 13.27 36.22
C LEU A 415 34.10 12.20 37.06
N PRO A 416 34.30 12.46 38.37
CA PRO A 416 35.15 11.69 39.28
C PRO A 416 34.64 10.29 39.62
#